data_0b3c2a35dea338950b6578047cd165b8
#
_entry.id   0b3c2a35dea338950b6578047cd165b8
#
_cell.length_a   1.000
_cell.length_b   1.000
_cell.length_c   1.000
_cell.angle_alpha   90.00
_cell.angle_beta   90.00
_cell.angle_gamma   90.00
#
_symmetry.space_group_name_H-M   'P 1'
#
loop_
_entity.id
_entity.type
_entity.pdbx_description
1 polymer ?
#
loop_
_entity_poly.entity_id
_entity_poly.type
_entity_poly.pdbx_seq_one_letter_code
_entity_poly.pdbx_strand_id
1 'polypeptide(L)'
;IVQGAVNPDEFYVHKPTLRAQRPAILRRKIGSKASKMIYADDSATETTRVIETTAAERQHFSLSDAQIEELAQQAIRIEQHYGRPMDIEWGLDGETQELWILQARPETVKSRVTQQSLERYHLQETAIVLTEGRSVGQKIGSGTVRVVNSITELDSVKTGDILVTDMTDPDWEPIMKRAAAIVTNRGGRTCHAAIIARELGIPAVVGCGDATRQLSKISTATVSC
;
A
#
# COMPACT_ATOMS: atom_id res chain seq x y z
N ILE A 1 8.46 4.66 1.55
CA ILE A 1 7.17 4.29 0.94
C ILE A 1 6.95 2.79 1.10
N VAL A 2 7.87 1.95 0.64
CA VAL A 2 7.74 0.49 0.67
C VAL A 2 7.59 -0.06 2.09
N GLN A 3 8.30 0.50 3.07
CA GLN A 3 8.16 0.15 4.49
C GLN A 3 6.80 0.54 5.11
N GLY A 4 5.98 1.34 4.42
CA GLY A 4 4.67 1.74 4.90
C GLY A 4 4.65 2.97 5.82
N ALA A 5 5.79 3.61 6.06
CA ALA A 5 5.87 4.79 6.94
C ALA A 5 5.08 5.99 6.42
N VAL A 6 4.78 6.04 5.13
CA VAL A 6 4.08 7.15 4.47
C VAL A 6 2.90 6.63 3.67
N ASN A 7 1.77 7.32 3.75
CA ASN A 7 0.62 7.10 2.87
C ASN A 7 0.83 7.93 1.58
N PRO A 8 1.20 7.29 0.45
CA PRO A 8 1.56 7.99 -0.79
C PRO A 8 0.33 8.45 -1.58
N ASP A 9 0.57 9.31 -2.57
CA ASP A 9 -0.40 9.55 -3.64
C ASP A 9 -0.58 8.29 -4.48
N GLU A 10 -1.77 8.11 -5.05
CA GLU A 10 -2.10 6.99 -5.92
C GLU A 10 -2.70 7.48 -7.24
N PHE A 11 -2.21 6.92 -8.33
CA PHE A 11 -2.66 7.23 -9.68
C PHE A 11 -3.03 5.94 -10.42
N TYR A 12 -4.16 5.95 -11.10
CA TYR A 12 -4.62 4.86 -11.94
C TYR A 12 -4.57 5.27 -13.39
N VAL A 13 -3.75 4.59 -14.18
CA VAL A 13 -3.54 4.88 -15.60
C VAL A 13 -4.02 3.72 -16.44
N HIS A 14 -4.83 4.00 -17.45
CA HIS A 14 -5.37 3.01 -18.37
C HIS A 14 -4.41 2.78 -19.54
N LYS A 15 -3.73 1.64 -19.54
CA LYS A 15 -2.71 1.30 -20.54
C LYS A 15 -3.20 1.36 -22.00
N PRO A 16 -4.42 0.89 -22.38
CA PRO A 16 -4.88 0.98 -23.76
C PRO A 16 -5.05 2.41 -24.28
N THR A 17 -5.63 3.33 -23.47
CA THR A 17 -5.79 4.72 -23.87
C THR A 17 -4.44 5.45 -23.92
N LEU A 18 -3.52 5.13 -23.00
CA LEU A 18 -2.16 5.68 -23.03
C LEU A 18 -1.40 5.28 -24.31
N ARG A 19 -1.49 4.01 -24.71
CA ARG A 19 -0.92 3.52 -25.99
C ARG A 19 -1.53 4.21 -27.21
N ALA A 20 -2.79 4.60 -27.12
CA ALA A 20 -3.51 5.32 -28.17
C ALA A 20 -3.28 6.85 -28.11
N GLN A 21 -2.39 7.33 -27.24
CA GLN A 21 -2.10 8.77 -27.03
C GLN A 21 -3.34 9.59 -26.70
N ARG A 22 -4.21 9.03 -25.87
CA ARG A 22 -5.44 9.68 -25.37
C ARG A 22 -5.35 9.86 -23.86
N PRO A 23 -6.14 10.78 -23.25
CA PRO A 23 -6.17 10.93 -21.80
C PRO A 23 -6.32 9.59 -21.10
N ALA A 24 -5.36 9.27 -20.24
CA ALA A 24 -5.20 7.93 -19.69
C ALA A 24 -5.32 7.85 -18.17
N ILE A 25 -5.25 8.96 -17.45
CA ILE A 25 -5.33 8.98 -16.00
C ILE A 25 -6.80 8.89 -15.57
N LEU A 26 -7.20 7.71 -15.06
CA LEU A 26 -8.59 7.45 -14.66
C LEU A 26 -8.92 7.97 -13.27
N ARG A 27 -7.95 7.96 -12.37
CA ARG A 27 -8.17 8.32 -10.96
C ARG A 27 -6.89 8.84 -10.33
N ARG A 28 -7.05 9.85 -9.48
CA ARG A 28 -6.01 10.36 -8.58
C ARG A 28 -6.53 10.31 -7.16
N LYS A 29 -5.69 9.93 -6.21
CA LYS A 29 -6.00 9.98 -4.79
C LYS A 29 -4.79 10.56 -4.06
N ILE A 30 -5.00 11.66 -3.37
CA ILE A 30 -3.96 12.29 -2.58
C ILE A 30 -3.68 11.48 -1.31
N GLY A 31 -2.41 11.28 -0.99
CA GLY A 31 -1.95 10.66 0.25
C GLY A 31 -1.77 11.67 1.38
N SER A 32 -1.70 11.21 2.61
CA SER A 32 -1.42 12.12 3.74
C SER A 32 0.02 12.63 3.73
N LYS A 33 0.96 11.87 3.18
CA LYS A 33 2.39 12.24 3.02
C LYS A 33 2.97 12.94 4.27
N ALA A 34 2.70 12.39 5.46
CA ALA A 34 2.96 13.06 6.73
C ALA A 34 4.44 13.40 6.96
N SER A 35 5.36 12.66 6.34
CA SER A 35 6.80 12.86 6.48
C SER A 35 7.52 12.76 5.14
N LYS A 36 8.68 13.38 5.07
CA LYS A 36 9.63 13.29 3.96
C LYS A 36 11.06 13.13 4.50
N MET A 37 11.91 12.49 3.71
CA MET A 37 13.34 12.38 3.99
C MET A 37 14.09 13.40 3.16
N ILE A 38 14.98 14.14 3.78
CA ILE A 38 15.85 15.13 3.14
C ILE A 38 17.30 14.84 3.48
N TYR A 39 18.23 15.38 2.72
CA TYR A 39 19.64 15.36 3.11
C TYR A 39 19.85 16.10 4.41
N ALA A 40 20.74 15.57 5.26
CA ALA A 40 21.17 16.27 6.47
C ALA A 40 22.16 17.37 6.11
N ASP A 41 22.24 18.40 6.96
CA ASP A 41 23.23 19.46 6.78
C ASP A 41 24.65 18.92 6.99
N ASP A 42 25.65 19.49 6.34
CA ASP A 42 27.07 19.03 6.28
C ASP A 42 27.76 18.77 7.62
N SER A 43 27.15 19.12 8.75
CA SER A 43 27.68 18.91 10.10
C SER A 43 27.19 17.64 10.80
N ALA A 44 26.30 16.84 10.18
CA ALA A 44 25.70 15.67 10.81
C ALA A 44 26.48 14.39 10.48
N THR A 45 26.55 13.48 11.43
CA THR A 45 27.04 12.12 11.22
C THR A 45 26.10 11.26 10.35
N GLU A 46 24.87 11.74 10.15
CA GLU A 46 23.85 11.10 9.31
C GLU A 46 23.73 11.83 7.98
N THR A 47 23.62 11.06 6.89
CA THR A 47 23.49 11.58 5.51
C THR A 47 22.09 12.11 5.23
N THR A 48 21.07 11.62 5.93
CA THR A 48 19.66 11.99 5.72
C THR A 48 18.93 12.13 7.05
N ARG A 49 17.86 12.95 7.04
CA ARG A 49 16.93 13.07 8.16
C ARG A 49 15.48 13.06 7.72
N VAL A 50 14.60 12.56 8.57
CA VAL A 50 13.14 12.55 8.32
C VAL A 50 12.54 13.78 9.01
N ILE A 51 11.76 14.55 8.27
CA ILE A 51 11.02 15.71 8.77
C ILE A 51 9.54 15.61 8.41
N GLU A 52 8.71 16.35 9.13
CA GLU A 52 7.30 16.49 8.78
C GLU A 52 7.13 17.33 7.51
N THR A 53 6.15 16.96 6.70
CA THR A 53 5.72 17.73 5.54
C THR A 53 4.82 18.90 5.99
N THR A 54 4.87 20.00 5.29
CA THR A 54 3.95 21.13 5.50
C THR A 54 2.53 20.79 5.03
N ALA A 55 1.54 21.54 5.52
CA ALA A 55 0.15 21.41 5.07
C ALA A 55 0.02 21.65 3.55
N ALA A 56 0.78 22.59 3.00
CA ALA A 56 0.80 22.88 1.57
C ALA A 56 1.31 21.68 0.75
N GLU A 57 2.43 21.07 1.15
CA GLU A 57 2.97 19.88 0.48
C GLU A 57 2.01 18.69 0.50
N ARG A 58 1.27 18.51 1.60
CA ARG A 58 0.26 17.43 1.72
C ARG A 58 -0.91 17.61 0.77
N GLN A 59 -1.25 18.84 0.37
CA GLN A 59 -2.37 19.16 -0.50
C GLN A 59 -2.04 19.10 -2.00
N HIS A 60 -0.79 18.96 -2.37
CA HIS A 60 -0.36 18.85 -3.76
C HIS A 60 0.04 17.41 -4.10
N PHE A 61 -0.27 16.98 -5.32
CA PHE A 61 0.23 15.70 -5.83
C PHE A 61 1.75 15.74 -6.02
N SER A 62 2.39 14.60 -5.76
CA SER A 62 3.84 14.43 -5.91
C SER A 62 4.32 14.43 -7.36
N LEU A 63 3.42 14.17 -8.31
CA LEU A 63 3.71 14.16 -9.75
C LEU A 63 2.68 14.99 -10.50
N SER A 64 3.12 15.64 -11.58
CA SER A 64 2.25 16.23 -12.60
C SER A 64 1.65 15.15 -13.51
N ASP A 65 0.59 15.48 -14.25
CA ASP A 65 -0.05 14.56 -15.20
C ASP A 65 0.93 14.07 -16.27
N ALA A 66 1.81 14.94 -16.78
CA ALA A 66 2.83 14.58 -17.75
C ALA A 66 3.82 13.55 -17.18
N GLN A 67 4.29 13.74 -15.96
CA GLN A 67 5.18 12.81 -15.27
C GLN A 67 4.50 11.47 -14.98
N ILE A 68 3.21 11.47 -14.63
CA ILE A 68 2.43 10.25 -14.44
C ILE A 68 2.33 9.44 -15.75
N GLU A 69 2.03 10.11 -16.86
CA GLU A 69 1.93 9.44 -18.16
C GLU A 69 3.30 8.95 -18.66
N GLU A 70 4.36 9.71 -18.44
CA GLU A 70 5.73 9.30 -18.75
C GLU A 70 6.13 8.05 -17.97
N LEU A 71 5.94 8.05 -16.64
CA LEU A 71 6.20 6.89 -15.79
C LEU A 71 5.40 5.67 -16.24
N ALA A 72 4.12 5.86 -16.59
CA ALA A 72 3.27 4.79 -17.08
C ALA A 72 3.74 4.25 -18.45
N GLN A 73 4.28 5.08 -19.33
CA GLN A 73 4.92 4.63 -20.58
C GLN A 73 6.17 3.80 -20.32
N GLN A 74 7.02 4.20 -19.37
CA GLN A 74 8.18 3.40 -18.94
C GLN A 74 7.72 2.03 -18.41
N ALA A 75 6.69 2.01 -17.56
CA ALA A 75 6.12 0.78 -17.03
C ALA A 75 5.59 -0.16 -18.14
N ILE A 76 4.94 0.38 -19.17
CA ILE A 76 4.48 -0.40 -20.34
C ILE A 76 5.67 -1.00 -21.11
N ARG A 77 6.74 -0.23 -21.33
CA ARG A 77 7.95 -0.72 -22.01
C ARG A 77 8.61 -1.87 -21.25
N ILE A 78 8.71 -1.73 -19.93
CA ILE A 78 9.26 -2.76 -19.04
C ILE A 78 8.38 -4.01 -19.07
N GLU A 79 7.06 -3.88 -18.94
CA GLU A 79 6.12 -5.00 -19.05
C GLU A 79 6.22 -5.72 -20.39
N GLN A 80 6.35 -5.00 -21.49
CA GLN A 80 6.53 -5.57 -22.83
C GLN A 80 7.86 -6.33 -22.95
N HIS A 81 8.94 -5.78 -22.40
CA HIS A 81 10.25 -6.42 -22.41
C HIS A 81 10.26 -7.75 -21.66
N TYR A 82 9.66 -7.80 -20.47
CA TYR A 82 9.61 -9.02 -19.66
C TYR A 82 8.41 -9.95 -19.96
N GLY A 83 7.47 -9.51 -20.82
CA GLY A 83 6.28 -10.28 -21.18
C GLY A 83 5.29 -10.55 -20.06
N ARG A 84 5.38 -9.80 -18.96
CA ARG A 84 4.53 -9.94 -17.76
C ARG A 84 4.48 -8.67 -16.92
N PRO A 85 3.45 -8.50 -16.05
CA PRO A 85 3.39 -7.39 -15.12
C PRO A 85 4.61 -7.31 -14.22
N MET A 86 5.09 -6.09 -13.98
CA MET A 86 6.28 -5.82 -13.17
C MET A 86 5.96 -4.78 -12.11
N ASP A 87 6.46 -4.99 -10.90
CA ASP A 87 6.60 -3.96 -9.87
C ASP A 87 7.84 -3.13 -10.19
N ILE A 88 7.72 -1.81 -10.10
CA ILE A 88 8.79 -0.87 -10.48
C ILE A 88 9.04 0.09 -9.34
N GLU A 89 10.30 0.24 -8.96
CA GLU A 89 10.76 1.34 -8.12
C GLU A 89 11.35 2.44 -9.00
N TRP A 90 11.04 3.67 -8.68
CA TRP A 90 11.43 4.84 -9.48
C TRP A 90 11.71 6.05 -8.59
N GLY A 91 12.40 7.02 -9.14
CA GLY A 91 12.67 8.31 -8.52
C GLY A 91 12.52 9.45 -9.53
N LEU A 92 12.10 10.60 -9.06
CA LEU A 92 12.14 11.86 -9.79
C LEU A 92 13.31 12.67 -9.25
N ASP A 93 14.26 13.01 -10.09
CA ASP A 93 15.39 13.85 -9.71
C ASP A 93 14.92 15.26 -9.38
N GLY A 94 15.34 15.80 -8.24
CA GLY A 94 14.90 17.10 -7.77
C GLY A 94 15.46 18.28 -8.53
N GLU A 95 16.61 18.13 -9.20
CA GLU A 95 17.31 19.17 -9.97
C GLU A 95 16.91 19.12 -11.44
N THR A 96 17.05 17.95 -12.07
CA THR A 96 16.80 17.79 -13.51
C THR A 96 15.32 17.54 -13.83
N GLN A 97 14.52 17.15 -12.85
CA GLN A 97 13.12 16.71 -13.02
C GLN A 97 12.96 15.50 -13.94
N GLU A 98 14.00 14.70 -14.10
CA GLU A 98 13.98 13.47 -14.87
C GLU A 98 13.49 12.29 -14.05
N LEU A 99 12.69 11.40 -14.66
CA LEU A 99 12.24 10.15 -14.07
C LEU A 99 13.26 9.03 -14.30
N TRP A 100 13.67 8.40 -13.20
CA TRP A 100 14.62 7.28 -13.21
C TRP A 100 13.96 6.00 -12.72
N ILE A 101 14.10 4.92 -13.49
CA ILE A 101 13.72 3.57 -13.03
C ILE A 101 14.89 3.01 -12.22
N LEU A 102 14.64 2.69 -10.98
CA LEU A 102 15.64 2.23 -10.02
C LEU A 102 15.69 0.71 -9.94
N GLN A 103 14.51 0.06 -9.97
CA GLN A 103 14.38 -1.39 -9.90
C GLN A 103 13.12 -1.84 -10.64
N ALA A 104 13.18 -3.03 -11.24
CA ALA A 104 12.01 -3.73 -11.75
C ALA A 104 12.06 -5.20 -11.32
N ARG A 105 10.96 -5.71 -10.78
CA ARG A 105 10.81 -7.12 -10.37
C ARG A 105 9.47 -7.67 -10.84
N PRO A 106 9.40 -8.99 -11.11
CA PRO A 106 8.13 -9.59 -11.48
C PRO A 106 7.05 -9.41 -10.40
N GLU A 107 5.85 -9.00 -10.81
CA GLU A 107 4.68 -9.05 -9.96
C GLU A 107 4.29 -10.53 -9.78
N THR A 108 4.37 -11.03 -8.54
CA THR A 108 4.25 -12.47 -8.24
C THR A 108 2.82 -12.93 -8.01
N VAL A 109 1.90 -12.02 -7.73
CA VAL A 109 0.56 -12.35 -7.25
C VAL A 109 -0.43 -12.58 -8.38
N LYS A 110 -0.47 -11.72 -9.39
CA LYS A 110 -1.43 -11.83 -10.50
C LYS A 110 -1.05 -12.87 -11.55
N SER A 111 0.23 -13.19 -11.69
CA SER A 111 0.69 -14.18 -12.66
C SER A 111 0.30 -15.64 -12.31
N ARG A 112 -0.14 -15.89 -11.07
CA ARG A 112 -0.59 -17.22 -10.59
C ARG A 112 -2.09 -17.46 -10.73
N VAL A 113 -2.90 -16.45 -11.05
CA VAL A 113 -4.36 -16.60 -11.19
C VAL A 113 -4.69 -17.05 -12.60
N THR A 114 -4.57 -18.35 -12.83
CA THR A 114 -5.11 -19.06 -14.02
C THR A 114 -6.59 -19.46 -13.83
N GLN A 115 -7.27 -19.00 -12.80
CA GLN A 115 -8.67 -19.32 -12.56
C GLN A 115 -9.58 -18.42 -13.39
N GLN A 116 -10.37 -19.05 -14.26
CA GLN A 116 -11.41 -18.44 -15.10
C GLN A 116 -12.66 -18.00 -14.32
N SER A 117 -12.67 -18.12 -12.98
CA SER A 117 -13.79 -17.70 -12.12
C SER A 117 -13.42 -16.47 -11.31
N LEU A 118 -14.20 -15.42 -11.44
CA LEU A 118 -14.13 -14.22 -10.60
C LEU A 118 -15.01 -14.43 -9.35
N GLU A 119 -14.40 -14.74 -8.22
CA GLU A 119 -15.11 -14.76 -6.94
C GLU A 119 -15.33 -13.34 -6.45
N ARG A 120 -16.57 -12.98 -6.16
CA ARG A 120 -16.93 -11.69 -5.62
C ARG A 120 -17.61 -11.86 -4.26
N TYR A 121 -17.01 -11.30 -3.24
CA TYR A 121 -17.55 -11.33 -1.88
C TYR A 121 -18.43 -10.10 -1.65
N HIS A 122 -19.59 -10.28 -1.03
CA HIS A 122 -20.48 -9.20 -0.65
C HIS A 122 -20.84 -9.32 0.83
N LEU A 123 -20.77 -8.21 1.55
CA LEU A 123 -21.36 -8.13 2.88
C LEU A 123 -22.87 -8.24 2.76
N GLN A 124 -23.45 -9.19 3.51
CA GLN A 124 -24.92 -9.39 3.53
C GLN A 124 -25.61 -8.41 4.48
N GLU A 125 -24.91 -7.97 5.52
CA GLU A 125 -25.44 -7.06 6.53
C GLU A 125 -24.61 -5.79 6.62
N THR A 126 -25.29 -4.66 6.83
CA THR A 126 -24.64 -3.37 7.09
C THR A 126 -24.37 -3.23 8.58
N ALA A 127 -23.16 -2.85 8.93
CA ALA A 127 -22.73 -2.59 10.30
C ALA A 127 -22.10 -1.18 10.40
N ILE A 128 -21.84 -0.74 11.61
CA ILE A 128 -21.15 0.52 11.86
C ILE A 128 -19.71 0.38 11.33
N VAL A 129 -19.32 1.30 10.47
CA VAL A 129 -17.95 1.40 9.99
C VAL A 129 -17.08 2.00 11.10
N LEU A 130 -16.14 1.22 11.61
CA LEU A 130 -15.24 1.63 12.69
C LEU A 130 -14.02 2.39 12.18
N THR A 131 -13.49 1.98 11.03
CA THR A 131 -12.35 2.63 10.38
C THR A 131 -12.36 2.32 8.88
N GLU A 132 -11.74 3.18 8.11
CA GLU A 132 -11.64 3.05 6.65
C GLU A 132 -10.19 3.22 6.20
N GLY A 133 -9.84 2.55 5.12
CA GLY A 133 -8.50 2.65 4.53
C GLY A 133 -8.48 2.22 3.06
N ARG A 134 -7.32 1.78 2.60
CA ARG A 134 -7.13 1.26 1.26
C ARG A 134 -7.27 -0.26 1.28
N SER A 135 -8.28 -0.77 0.58
CA SER A 135 -8.49 -2.21 0.45
C SER A 135 -7.38 -2.89 -0.35
N VAL A 136 -6.98 -4.06 0.10
CA VAL A 136 -6.03 -4.96 -0.53
C VAL A 136 -6.65 -6.34 -0.59
N GLY A 137 -6.77 -6.86 -1.80
CA GLY A 137 -7.54 -8.08 -2.06
C GLY A 137 -9.00 -7.78 -2.39
N GLN A 138 -9.83 -8.85 -2.37
CA GLN A 138 -11.26 -8.82 -2.71
C GLN A 138 -12.08 -9.72 -1.78
N LYS A 139 -11.51 -10.11 -0.65
CA LYS A 139 -12.14 -11.03 0.30
C LYS A 139 -12.71 -10.27 1.51
N ILE A 140 -13.48 -11.00 2.28
CA ILE A 140 -13.97 -10.57 3.59
C ILE A 140 -13.37 -11.50 4.63
N GLY A 141 -12.89 -10.94 5.74
CA GLY A 141 -12.37 -11.70 6.88
C GLY A 141 -13.01 -11.21 8.18
N SER A 142 -13.43 -12.14 9.01
CA SER A 142 -14.01 -11.85 10.33
C SER A 142 -13.25 -12.61 11.41
N GLY A 143 -13.08 -12.00 12.58
CA GLY A 143 -12.35 -12.63 13.67
C GLY A 143 -12.24 -11.75 14.91
N THR A 144 -11.49 -12.25 15.89
CA THR A 144 -11.14 -11.50 17.10
C THR A 144 -10.11 -10.43 16.76
N VAL A 145 -10.34 -9.22 17.21
CA VAL A 145 -9.42 -8.11 17.03
C VAL A 145 -8.19 -8.27 17.94
N ARG A 146 -7.00 -8.24 17.37
CA ARG A 146 -5.72 -8.23 18.08
C ARG A 146 -4.93 -7.00 17.69
N VAL A 147 -4.90 -6.03 18.59
CA VAL A 147 -4.03 -4.86 18.42
C VAL A 147 -2.65 -5.23 18.93
N VAL A 148 -1.66 -5.13 18.05
CA VAL A 148 -0.25 -5.48 18.32
C VAL A 148 0.60 -4.25 18.03
N ASN A 149 1.30 -3.77 19.05
CA ASN A 149 2.12 -2.56 18.95
C ASN A 149 3.61 -2.87 18.81
N SER A 150 4.03 -4.08 19.14
CA SER A 150 5.43 -4.48 19.17
C SER A 150 5.60 -5.93 18.70
N ILE A 151 6.76 -6.22 18.13
CA ILE A 151 7.16 -7.56 17.72
C ILE A 151 7.16 -8.56 18.90
N THR A 152 7.34 -8.10 20.12
CA THR A 152 7.28 -8.93 21.31
C THR A 152 5.88 -9.45 21.67
N GLU A 153 4.84 -8.87 21.09
CA GLU A 153 3.45 -9.24 21.32
C GLU A 153 2.89 -10.20 20.24
N LEU A 154 3.72 -10.60 19.27
CA LEU A 154 3.30 -11.40 18.11
C LEU A 154 2.68 -12.74 18.49
N ASP A 155 3.13 -13.36 19.59
CA ASP A 155 2.60 -14.64 20.09
C ASP A 155 1.14 -14.54 20.58
N SER A 156 0.66 -13.35 20.83
CA SER A 156 -0.74 -13.12 21.22
C SER A 156 -1.74 -13.35 20.07
N VAL A 157 -1.28 -13.29 18.81
CA VAL A 157 -2.12 -13.46 17.62
C VAL A 157 -2.37 -14.93 17.33
N LYS A 158 -3.62 -15.32 17.35
CA LYS A 158 -4.07 -16.68 17.05
C LYS A 158 -4.55 -16.82 15.61
N THR A 159 -4.61 -18.04 15.13
CA THR A 159 -5.19 -18.34 13.82
C THR A 159 -6.64 -17.87 13.75
N GLY A 160 -6.97 -17.09 12.73
CA GLY A 160 -8.30 -16.52 12.53
C GLY A 160 -8.51 -15.16 13.21
N ASP A 161 -7.53 -14.60 13.91
CA ASP A 161 -7.62 -13.24 14.45
C ASP A 161 -7.47 -12.17 13.35
N ILE A 162 -8.00 -10.99 13.59
CA ILE A 162 -7.75 -9.77 12.80
C ILE A 162 -6.54 -9.06 13.40
N LEU A 163 -5.45 -9.05 12.67
CA LEU A 163 -4.23 -8.35 13.06
C LEU A 163 -4.40 -6.85 12.83
N VAL A 164 -4.30 -6.06 13.88
CA VAL A 164 -4.36 -4.59 13.84
C VAL A 164 -3.04 -4.03 14.38
N THR A 165 -2.36 -3.22 13.58
CA THR A 165 -1.07 -2.63 13.98
C THR A 165 -0.83 -1.28 13.32
N ASP A 166 0.19 -0.57 13.74
CA ASP A 166 0.59 0.69 13.13
C ASP A 166 1.14 0.47 11.71
N MET A 167 2.09 -0.43 11.57
CA MET A 167 2.65 -0.90 10.29
C MET A 167 3.28 -2.29 10.48
N THR A 168 3.62 -2.98 9.40
CA THR A 168 4.33 -4.26 9.44
C THR A 168 5.68 -4.16 8.77
N ASP A 169 6.60 -5.02 9.15
CA ASP A 169 7.87 -5.28 8.50
C ASP A 169 8.04 -6.80 8.20
N PRO A 170 9.14 -7.24 7.57
CA PRO A 170 9.32 -8.64 7.20
C PRO A 170 9.20 -9.64 8.34
N ASP A 171 9.55 -9.28 9.56
CA ASP A 171 9.51 -10.19 10.72
C ASP A 171 8.06 -10.54 11.15
N TRP A 172 7.06 -9.81 10.65
CA TRP A 172 5.65 -10.06 10.92
C TRP A 172 5.01 -11.13 10.02
N GLU A 173 5.69 -11.57 8.97
CA GLU A 173 5.13 -12.53 8.01
C GLU A 173 4.59 -13.82 8.65
N PRO A 174 5.25 -14.45 9.66
CA PRO A 174 4.73 -15.67 10.27
C PRO A 174 3.36 -15.53 10.93
N ILE A 175 3.07 -14.36 11.53
CA ILE A 175 1.75 -14.12 12.12
C ILE A 175 0.72 -13.65 11.10
N MET A 176 1.14 -12.88 10.11
CA MET A 176 0.26 -12.48 9.03
C MET A 176 -0.35 -13.70 8.32
N LYS A 177 0.40 -14.80 8.19
CA LYS A 177 -0.09 -16.07 7.62
C LYS A 177 -1.24 -16.72 8.41
N ARG A 178 -1.37 -16.40 9.69
CA ARG A 178 -2.43 -16.94 10.57
C ARG A 178 -3.64 -16.02 10.66
N ALA A 179 -3.49 -14.76 10.29
CA ALA A 179 -4.54 -13.77 10.40
C ALA A 179 -5.70 -14.02 9.42
N ALA A 180 -6.94 -13.79 9.86
CA ALA A 180 -8.11 -13.76 8.98
C ALA A 180 -8.17 -12.48 8.15
N ALA A 181 -7.62 -11.37 8.67
CA ALA A 181 -7.49 -10.10 8.00
C ALA A 181 -6.40 -9.25 8.65
N ILE A 182 -5.93 -8.22 7.93
CA ILE A 182 -4.89 -7.30 8.39
C ILE A 182 -5.39 -5.87 8.27
N VAL A 183 -5.20 -5.07 9.32
CA VAL A 183 -5.54 -3.64 9.34
C VAL A 183 -4.34 -2.85 9.84
N THR A 184 -3.94 -1.80 9.10
CA THR A 184 -2.80 -0.95 9.51
C THR A 184 -3.15 0.52 9.53
N ASN A 185 -2.57 1.27 10.48
CA ASN A 185 -2.70 2.73 10.51
C ASN A 185 -2.02 3.35 9.30
N ARG A 186 -0.82 2.90 8.99
CA ARG A 186 0.03 3.45 7.94
C ARG A 186 0.20 2.48 6.78
N GLY A 187 0.57 3.01 5.64
CA GLY A 187 0.91 2.28 4.44
C GLY A 187 -0.06 2.50 3.28
N GLY A 188 0.46 2.28 2.10
CA GLY A 188 -0.29 2.26 0.83
C GLY A 188 -0.39 0.84 0.26
N ARG A 189 -0.92 0.72 -0.95
CA ARG A 189 -1.09 -0.58 -1.62
C ARG A 189 0.20 -1.29 -1.99
N THR A 190 1.34 -0.63 -1.84
CA THR A 190 2.69 -1.15 -2.11
C THR A 190 3.52 -1.34 -0.85
N CYS A 191 2.95 -1.11 0.35
CA CYS A 191 3.65 -1.38 1.60
C CYS A 191 3.77 -2.89 1.87
N HIS A 192 4.64 -3.26 2.78
CA HIS A 192 4.89 -4.65 3.16
C HIS A 192 3.59 -5.39 3.51
N ALA A 193 2.73 -4.83 4.38
CA ALA A 193 1.43 -5.43 4.72
C ALA A 193 0.58 -5.75 3.49
N ALA A 194 0.54 -4.83 2.52
CA ALA A 194 -0.25 -4.99 1.31
C ALA A 194 0.32 -6.04 0.35
N ILE A 195 1.65 -6.12 0.24
CA ILE A 195 2.33 -7.11 -0.60
C ILE A 195 2.07 -8.51 -0.05
N ILE A 196 2.38 -8.73 1.22
CA ILE A 196 2.20 -10.04 1.88
C ILE A 196 0.72 -10.45 1.93
N ALA A 197 -0.20 -9.53 2.23
CA ALA A 197 -1.63 -9.84 2.22
C ALA A 197 -2.11 -10.36 0.85
N ARG A 198 -1.63 -9.77 -0.27
CA ARG A 198 -1.92 -10.29 -1.62
C ARG A 198 -1.31 -11.66 -1.86
N GLU A 199 -0.06 -11.87 -1.48
CA GLU A 199 0.63 -13.15 -1.64
C GLU A 199 -0.07 -14.28 -0.88
N LEU A 200 -0.55 -13.98 0.31
CA LEU A 200 -1.28 -14.93 1.16
C LEU A 200 -2.77 -15.06 0.78
N GLY A 201 -3.30 -14.15 -0.05
CA GLY A 201 -4.72 -14.10 -0.38
C GLY A 201 -5.61 -13.71 0.80
N ILE A 202 -5.09 -12.93 1.76
CA ILE A 202 -5.77 -12.44 2.96
C ILE A 202 -6.29 -11.02 2.69
N PRO A 203 -7.53 -10.67 3.11
CA PRO A 203 -8.00 -9.30 2.98
C PRO A 203 -7.23 -8.38 3.92
N ALA A 204 -6.84 -7.21 3.42
CA ALA A 204 -6.23 -6.19 4.26
C ALA A 204 -6.76 -4.79 3.95
N VAL A 205 -6.83 -3.95 4.99
CA VAL A 205 -7.12 -2.53 4.88
C VAL A 205 -5.97 -1.76 5.47
N VAL A 206 -5.28 -1.00 4.63
CA VAL A 206 -4.06 -0.28 5.01
C VAL A 206 -4.24 1.23 4.94
N GLY A 207 -3.46 1.96 5.74
CA GLY A 207 -3.51 3.42 5.75
C GLY A 207 -4.78 3.99 6.39
N CYS A 208 -5.29 3.36 7.44
CA CYS A 208 -6.49 3.78 8.17
C CYS A 208 -6.27 5.01 9.07
N GLY A 209 -5.04 5.38 9.33
CA GLY A 209 -4.68 6.51 10.20
C GLY A 209 -4.63 6.14 11.67
N ASP A 210 -5.73 5.68 12.27
CA ASP A 210 -5.85 5.46 13.71
C ASP A 210 -6.57 4.15 14.10
N ALA A 211 -6.54 3.15 13.25
CA ALA A 211 -7.21 1.85 13.47
C ALA A 211 -6.81 1.20 14.81
N THR A 212 -5.56 1.28 15.21
CA THR A 212 -5.08 0.75 16.50
C THR A 212 -5.81 1.37 17.69
N ARG A 213 -6.14 2.65 17.61
CA ARG A 213 -6.90 3.36 18.65
C ARG A 213 -8.38 3.01 18.58
N GLN A 214 -8.98 3.06 17.39
CA GLN A 214 -10.41 2.80 17.18
C GLN A 214 -10.80 1.37 17.55
N LEU A 215 -9.94 0.42 17.23
CA LEU A 215 -10.21 -1.00 17.41
C LEU A 215 -9.70 -1.56 18.74
N SER A 216 -9.02 -0.77 19.58
CA SER A 216 -8.42 -1.23 20.84
C SER A 216 -9.43 -1.79 21.85
N LYS A 217 -10.69 -1.36 21.80
CA LYS A 217 -11.77 -1.80 22.69
C LYS A 217 -12.77 -2.74 22.01
N ILE A 218 -12.50 -3.12 20.78
CA ILE A 218 -13.38 -3.96 19.98
C ILE A 218 -12.91 -5.41 20.12
N SER A 219 -13.82 -6.32 20.46
CA SER A 219 -13.50 -7.73 20.62
C SER A 219 -13.49 -8.49 19.27
N THR A 220 -14.42 -8.16 18.38
CA THR A 220 -14.57 -8.82 17.08
C THR A 220 -14.91 -7.78 16.02
N ALA A 221 -14.44 -8.02 14.79
CA ALA A 221 -14.75 -7.16 13.66
C ALA A 221 -14.80 -7.97 12.35
N THR A 222 -15.33 -7.33 11.30
CA THR A 222 -15.30 -7.82 9.93
C THR A 222 -14.53 -6.81 9.05
N VAL A 223 -13.57 -7.30 8.30
CA VAL A 223 -12.78 -6.54 7.33
C VAL A 223 -13.26 -6.89 5.94
N SER A 224 -13.76 -5.90 5.20
CA SER A 224 -14.24 -6.04 3.82
C SER A 224 -13.33 -5.27 2.86
N CYS A 225 -12.90 -5.94 1.80
CA CYS A 225 -12.05 -5.39 0.74
C CYS A 225 -12.77 -5.33 -0.59
#